data_9644f08d987534f91a359a21c3ab9b7b
#
_entry.id   9644f08d987534f91a359a21c3ab9b7b
#
_cell.length_a   1.000
_cell.length_b   1.000
_cell.length_c   1.000
_cell.angle_alpha   90.00
_cell.angle_beta   90.00
_cell.angle_gamma   90.00
#
_symmetry.space_group_name_H-M   'P 1'
#
loop_
_entity.id
_entity.type
_entity.pdbx_description
1 polymer ?
#
loop_
_entity_poly.entity_id
_entity_poly.type
_entity_poly.pdbx_seq_one_letter_code
_entity_poly.pdbx_strand_id
1 'polypeptide(L)'
;MRLSRSHCRHPTFLAAVFVVVACAPPNEMAVDDRVEAVARGRADPRDDERSRAGEEPEIQRGRALVLTHACAACHSAVFDPAADGYLAGIRTVAEEITIEGFKTRPRNITPDNETGIGRFSERQIFNALRFGLRPGETPDVEITSNIPGKGNFPARPKYLAPPMPWPTWRHMADQDLWDIAAYLKRAVKPVKHRVADSEGPPDFWASHWTKRIGSHPAPSFPTANEVAGASGDDQVQRGRALVIHHACGDCHGGVDNPSADGWLVGARTETDTFQIGPLVTRARNLTPDLETGLGKFTERQIFNALRYGLSPSATPDVEITSMTPGSGNFPAQPRYLAPPMPWPAWRHMTDQQLRDVAAYLKRGLKPVKNKVIDSQHPPDFWASTYTIQAIGPYPASPFPTANEKVP
;
A
#
# COMPACT_ATOMS: atom_id res chain seq x y z
N MET A 1 -12.33 -12.73 54.94
CA MET A 1 -11.14 -12.37 54.18
C MET A 1 -11.25 -12.93 52.76
N ARG A 2 -11.78 -12.13 51.83
CA ARG A 2 -12.01 -12.54 50.44
C ARG A 2 -10.96 -11.87 49.58
N LEU A 3 -10.09 -12.64 48.95
CA LEU A 3 -9.10 -12.20 48.00
C LEU A 3 -9.77 -11.98 46.63
N SER A 4 -9.81 -10.72 46.21
CA SER A 4 -10.21 -10.28 44.89
C SER A 4 -9.13 -10.65 43.89
N ARG A 5 -9.43 -11.49 42.90
CA ARG A 5 -8.59 -11.72 41.72
C ARG A 5 -8.81 -10.59 40.73
N SER A 6 -7.85 -9.70 40.63
CA SER A 6 -7.78 -8.72 39.56
C SER A 6 -7.43 -9.41 38.24
N HIS A 7 -8.38 -9.41 37.30
CA HIS A 7 -8.12 -9.83 35.94
C HIS A 7 -7.41 -8.70 35.21
N CYS A 8 -6.14 -8.87 34.91
CA CYS A 8 -5.45 -8.05 33.90
C CYS A 8 -6.07 -8.33 32.54
N ARG A 9 -6.91 -7.41 32.09
CA ARG A 9 -7.35 -7.37 30.70
C ARG A 9 -6.20 -6.79 29.87
N HIS A 10 -5.63 -7.57 28.98
CA HIS A 10 -4.75 -7.05 27.94
C HIS A 10 -5.63 -6.30 26.93
N PRO A 11 -5.37 -5.03 26.65
CA PRO A 11 -6.02 -4.34 25.54
C PRO A 11 -5.36 -4.79 24.24
N THR A 12 -6.10 -5.53 23.42
CA THR A 12 -5.75 -5.78 22.02
C THR A 12 -6.13 -4.52 21.25
N PHE A 13 -5.15 -3.66 20.95
CA PHE A 13 -5.39 -2.45 20.17
C PHE A 13 -4.97 -2.68 18.73
N LEU A 14 -5.94 -2.68 17.83
CA LEU A 14 -5.74 -2.41 16.42
C LEU A 14 -6.03 -0.93 16.19
N ALA A 15 -5.02 -0.19 15.78
CA ALA A 15 -5.17 1.21 15.45
C ALA A 15 -5.92 1.36 14.12
N ALA A 16 -7.02 2.08 14.15
CA ALA A 16 -7.75 2.46 12.96
C ALA A 16 -6.98 3.55 12.19
N VAL A 17 -6.65 3.27 10.95
CA VAL A 17 -6.03 4.24 10.05
C VAL A 17 -7.14 4.91 9.23
N PHE A 18 -7.21 6.23 9.30
CA PHE A 18 -8.21 7.01 8.57
C PHE A 18 -7.56 7.90 7.54
N VAL A 19 -8.08 7.82 6.33
CA VAL A 19 -7.95 8.88 5.35
C VAL A 19 -9.35 9.43 5.12
N VAL A 20 -9.68 10.55 5.72
CA VAL A 20 -10.91 11.28 5.43
C VAL A 20 -10.64 12.17 4.24
N VAL A 21 -11.09 11.76 3.07
CA VAL A 21 -11.19 12.66 1.92
C VAL A 21 -12.46 13.49 2.12
N ALA A 22 -12.30 14.74 2.56
CA ALA A 22 -13.39 15.69 2.61
C ALA A 22 -13.74 16.11 1.17
N CYS A 23 -14.88 15.65 0.66
CA CYS A 23 -15.48 16.18 -0.56
C CYS A 23 -16.08 17.56 -0.29
N ALA A 24 -15.55 18.59 -0.94
CA ALA A 24 -16.25 19.86 -1.12
C ALA A 24 -17.45 19.67 -2.07
N PRO A 25 -18.57 20.38 -1.87
CA PRO A 25 -19.73 20.23 -2.74
C PRO A 25 -19.42 20.74 -4.15
N PRO A 26 -19.98 20.12 -5.20
CA PRO A 26 -19.76 20.55 -6.58
C PRO A 26 -20.46 21.89 -6.84
N ASN A 27 -19.70 22.87 -7.31
CA ASN A 27 -20.25 24.00 -8.02
C ASN A 27 -20.73 23.51 -9.39
N GLU A 28 -21.99 23.74 -9.70
CA GLU A 28 -22.53 23.55 -11.02
C GLU A 28 -21.76 24.42 -12.02
N MET A 29 -21.04 23.80 -12.93
CA MET A 29 -20.53 24.45 -14.14
C MET A 29 -21.03 23.72 -15.37
N ALA A 30 -21.50 24.53 -16.29
CA ALA A 30 -22.12 24.15 -17.55
C ALA A 30 -21.32 23.15 -18.37
N VAL A 31 -22.05 22.22 -18.98
CA VAL A 31 -21.54 21.27 -19.97
C VAL A 31 -21.16 22.06 -21.22
N ASP A 32 -19.88 22.07 -21.57
CA ASP A 32 -19.38 22.60 -22.86
C ASP A 32 -19.14 21.43 -23.82
N ASP A 33 -19.80 21.52 -25.00
CA ASP A 33 -19.84 20.51 -26.06
C ASP A 33 -18.53 20.39 -26.86
N ARG A 34 -17.38 20.13 -26.20
CA ARG A 34 -16.07 19.97 -26.86
C ARG A 34 -15.39 18.60 -26.66
N VAL A 35 -16.12 17.53 -26.43
CA VAL A 35 -15.54 16.19 -26.19
C VAL A 35 -15.37 15.34 -27.48
N GLU A 36 -15.68 15.84 -28.68
CA GLU A 36 -15.59 15.03 -29.90
C GLU A 36 -14.30 15.15 -30.76
N ALA A 37 -13.23 15.77 -30.28
CA ALA A 37 -12.05 16.04 -31.12
C ALA A 37 -10.73 15.33 -30.76
N VAL A 38 -10.69 14.35 -29.86
CA VAL A 38 -9.42 13.69 -29.43
C VAL A 38 -9.33 12.21 -29.82
N ALA A 39 -10.19 11.73 -30.70
CA ALA A 39 -10.20 10.32 -31.12
C ALA A 39 -9.53 10.07 -32.46
N ARG A 40 -8.42 10.74 -32.83
CA ARG A 40 -7.57 10.34 -33.99
C ARG A 40 -6.12 10.85 -33.82
N GLY A 41 -5.38 10.22 -32.97
CA GLY A 41 -3.93 10.33 -32.90
C GLY A 41 -3.35 9.01 -32.39
N ARG A 42 -3.28 7.99 -33.25
CA ARG A 42 -2.40 6.85 -32.96
C ARG A 42 -0.98 7.39 -32.97
N ALA A 43 -0.38 7.54 -31.80
CA ALA A 43 1.05 7.74 -31.69
C ALA A 43 1.76 6.56 -32.38
N ASP A 44 2.75 6.85 -33.19
CA ASP A 44 3.59 5.82 -33.84
C ASP A 44 4.29 5.04 -32.72
N PRO A 45 4.22 3.69 -32.67
CA PRO A 45 4.92 2.89 -31.66
C PRO A 45 6.42 3.19 -31.59
N ARG A 46 7.02 3.75 -32.65
CA ARG A 46 8.44 4.17 -32.71
C ARG A 46 8.74 5.47 -31.95
N ASP A 47 7.74 6.31 -31.68
CA ASP A 47 7.90 7.51 -30.86
C ASP A 47 7.95 7.16 -29.37
N ASP A 48 7.26 6.08 -28.98
CA ASP A 48 7.27 5.54 -27.62
C ASP A 48 8.62 4.84 -27.27
N GLU A 49 9.26 4.20 -28.24
CA GLU A 49 10.62 3.64 -28.06
C GLU A 49 11.72 4.70 -28.02
N ARG A 50 11.57 5.82 -28.71
CA ARG A 50 12.54 6.91 -28.68
C ARG A 50 12.51 7.73 -27.39
N SER A 51 11.35 7.89 -26.76
CA SER A 51 11.25 8.57 -25.47
C SER A 51 11.80 7.71 -24.32
N ARG A 52 11.75 6.36 -24.46
CA ARG A 52 12.29 5.42 -23.46
C ARG A 52 13.82 5.25 -23.51
N ALA A 53 14.46 5.60 -24.62
CA ALA A 53 15.90 5.41 -24.82
C ALA A 53 16.80 6.38 -24.02
N GLY A 54 16.22 7.34 -23.31
CA GLY A 54 16.94 8.32 -22.48
C GLY A 54 16.67 8.20 -20.99
N GLU A 55 15.84 7.24 -20.54
CA GLU A 55 15.45 7.12 -19.14
C GLU A 55 16.30 6.05 -18.45
N GLU A 56 16.87 6.40 -17.30
CA GLU A 56 17.63 5.44 -16.48
C GLU A 56 16.69 4.31 -16.05
N PRO A 57 16.97 3.02 -16.32
CA PRO A 57 16.09 1.90 -16.02
C PRO A 57 15.69 1.81 -14.54
N GLU A 58 16.57 2.26 -13.64
CA GLU A 58 16.32 2.32 -12.19
C GLU A 58 15.22 3.33 -11.85
N ILE A 59 15.13 4.45 -12.58
CA ILE A 59 14.08 5.45 -12.38
C ILE A 59 12.71 4.87 -12.74
N GLN A 60 12.63 4.16 -13.87
CA GLN A 60 11.39 3.51 -14.30
C GLN A 60 10.92 2.45 -13.30
N ARG A 61 11.85 1.60 -12.83
CA ARG A 61 11.53 0.61 -11.80
C ARG A 61 11.11 1.29 -10.48
N GLY A 62 11.86 2.30 -10.04
CA GLY A 62 11.54 3.06 -8.82
C GLY A 62 10.17 3.74 -8.88
N ARG A 63 9.83 4.35 -10.04
CA ARG A 63 8.50 4.90 -10.28
C ARG A 63 7.40 3.85 -10.16
N ALA A 64 7.57 2.71 -10.81
CA ALA A 64 6.62 1.61 -10.74
C ALA A 64 6.43 1.11 -9.30
N LEU A 65 7.52 0.99 -8.54
CA LEU A 65 7.49 0.59 -7.13
C LEU A 65 6.78 1.64 -6.25
N VAL A 66 7.05 2.93 -6.42
CA VAL A 66 6.36 4.01 -5.69
C VAL A 66 4.86 4.00 -5.96
N LEU A 67 4.44 3.76 -7.20
CA LEU A 67 3.04 3.64 -7.58
C LEU A 67 2.38 2.40 -6.94
N THR A 68 2.99 1.23 -7.11
CA THR A 68 2.39 -0.04 -6.67
C THR A 68 2.41 -0.23 -5.16
N HIS A 69 3.36 0.39 -4.45
CA HIS A 69 3.41 0.40 -2.98
C HIS A 69 2.57 1.53 -2.35
N ALA A 70 1.75 2.20 -3.14
CA ALA A 70 0.78 3.19 -2.68
C ALA A 70 1.38 4.36 -1.87
N CYS A 71 2.64 4.76 -2.13
CA CYS A 71 3.28 5.84 -1.38
C CYS A 71 2.44 7.13 -1.41
N ALA A 72 1.87 7.47 -2.57
CA ALA A 72 1.04 8.63 -2.75
C ALA A 72 -0.30 8.58 -1.98
N ALA A 73 -0.81 7.40 -1.65
CA ALA A 73 -2.05 7.25 -0.87
C ALA A 73 -1.98 7.98 0.49
N CYS A 74 -0.80 7.96 1.12
CA CYS A 74 -0.56 8.69 2.36
C CYS A 74 0.14 10.03 2.10
N HIS A 75 1.14 10.07 1.21
CA HIS A 75 1.99 11.23 1.02
C HIS A 75 1.43 12.30 0.05
N SER A 76 0.21 12.13 -0.49
CA SER A 76 -0.50 13.16 -1.26
C SER A 76 -2.01 12.94 -1.35
N ALA A 77 -2.54 11.86 -0.75
CA ALA A 77 -3.95 11.45 -0.81
C ALA A 77 -4.52 11.23 -2.23
N VAL A 78 -3.65 11.18 -3.25
CA VAL A 78 -4.02 10.91 -4.65
C VAL A 78 -3.04 9.90 -5.27
N PHE A 79 -3.51 9.07 -6.20
CA PHE A 79 -2.70 8.02 -6.81
C PHE A 79 -2.07 8.42 -8.15
N ASP A 80 -2.40 9.59 -8.68
CA ASP A 80 -1.93 10.03 -9.99
C ASP A 80 -0.61 10.82 -9.87
N PRO A 81 0.47 10.40 -10.53
CA PRO A 81 1.71 11.17 -10.58
C PRO A 81 1.57 12.55 -11.24
N ALA A 82 0.52 12.76 -12.05
CA ALA A 82 0.25 14.05 -12.67
C ALA A 82 -0.55 15.00 -11.75
N ALA A 83 -1.11 14.49 -10.65
CA ALA A 83 -1.91 15.30 -9.75
C ALA A 83 -1.08 16.33 -8.99
N ASP A 84 -1.67 17.50 -8.77
CA ASP A 84 -1.02 18.57 -8.01
C ASP A 84 -0.64 18.15 -6.60
N GLY A 85 0.60 18.44 -6.20
CA GLY A 85 1.17 18.07 -4.89
C GLY A 85 1.49 16.58 -4.74
N TYR A 86 1.66 15.84 -5.82
CA TYR A 86 2.11 14.45 -5.79
C TYR A 86 3.33 14.27 -4.87
N LEU A 87 3.23 13.37 -3.89
CA LEU A 87 4.24 13.07 -2.87
C LEU A 87 4.65 14.25 -1.95
N ALA A 88 3.91 15.36 -1.96
CA ALA A 88 4.25 16.55 -1.16
C ALA A 88 3.81 16.47 0.31
N GLY A 89 3.21 15.37 0.75
CA GLY A 89 2.68 15.19 2.10
C GLY A 89 1.23 15.63 2.24
N ILE A 90 0.66 15.43 3.42
CA ILE A 90 -0.72 15.83 3.69
C ILE A 90 -0.89 17.35 3.58
N ARG A 91 -2.06 17.78 3.12
CA ARG A 91 -2.39 19.21 2.90
C ARG A 91 -3.19 19.81 4.05
N THR A 92 -3.95 18.98 4.75
CA THR A 92 -4.82 19.42 5.85
C THR A 92 -4.69 18.52 7.06
N VAL A 93 -5.02 19.04 8.23
CA VAL A 93 -5.07 18.24 9.46
C VAL A 93 -6.14 17.15 9.43
N ALA A 94 -7.13 17.25 8.54
CA ALA A 94 -8.13 16.19 8.34
C ALA A 94 -7.52 14.90 7.75
N GLU A 95 -6.34 14.99 7.14
CA GLU A 95 -5.60 13.86 6.57
C GLU A 95 -4.61 13.24 7.57
N GLU A 96 -4.58 13.72 8.81
CA GLU A 96 -3.74 13.11 9.84
C GLU A 96 -4.25 11.74 10.25
N ILE A 97 -3.33 10.88 10.68
CA ILE A 97 -3.63 9.51 11.08
C ILE A 97 -3.41 9.40 12.58
N THR A 98 -4.47 9.00 13.29
CA THR A 98 -4.41 8.78 14.75
C THR A 98 -4.17 7.31 15.06
N ILE A 99 -3.14 7.02 15.85
CA ILE A 99 -2.76 5.67 16.28
C ILE A 99 -2.52 5.68 17.79
N GLU A 100 -3.32 4.94 18.56
CA GLU A 100 -3.16 4.82 20.01
C GLU A 100 -3.03 6.20 20.73
N GLY A 101 -3.79 7.20 20.24
CA GLY A 101 -3.74 8.56 20.79
C GLY A 101 -2.65 9.47 20.22
N PHE A 102 -1.77 8.94 19.36
CA PHE A 102 -0.78 9.74 18.64
C PHE A 102 -1.32 10.16 17.28
N LYS A 103 -0.95 11.37 16.88
CA LYS A 103 -1.28 11.90 15.57
C LYS A 103 -0.03 11.90 14.70
N THR A 104 -0.04 11.13 13.65
CA THR A 104 1.04 11.12 12.67
C THR A 104 0.59 11.79 11.37
N ARG A 105 1.54 12.45 10.72
CA ARG A 105 1.28 13.24 9.50
C ARG A 105 2.26 12.82 8.43
N PRO A 106 1.80 12.16 7.36
CA PRO A 106 2.64 11.80 6.23
C PRO A 106 3.38 13.01 5.65
N ARG A 107 4.71 12.90 5.62
CA ARG A 107 5.61 14.00 5.28
C ARG A 107 5.72 14.22 3.79
N ASN A 108 6.23 15.39 3.41
CA ASN A 108 6.72 15.69 2.08
C ASN A 108 7.92 14.79 1.76
N ILE A 109 7.79 13.93 0.75
CA ILE A 109 8.86 13.04 0.26
C ILE A 109 9.36 13.45 -1.13
N THR A 110 9.03 14.68 -1.60
CA THR A 110 9.67 15.26 -2.77
C THR A 110 11.09 15.74 -2.41
N PRO A 111 12.00 15.90 -3.40
CA PRO A 111 13.39 16.30 -3.15
C PRO A 111 13.56 17.81 -2.85
N ASP A 112 12.60 18.42 -2.14
CA ASP A 112 12.75 19.77 -1.63
C ASP A 112 13.71 19.78 -0.43
N ASN A 113 14.69 20.70 -0.44
CA ASN A 113 15.74 20.73 0.58
C ASN A 113 15.30 21.25 1.95
N GLU A 114 14.23 22.06 2.01
CA GLU A 114 13.76 22.65 3.25
C GLU A 114 12.65 21.82 3.91
N THR A 115 11.72 21.32 3.11
CA THR A 115 10.47 20.73 3.62
C THR A 115 10.33 19.25 3.29
N GLY A 116 11.13 18.73 2.34
CA GLY A 116 11.11 17.36 1.86
C GLY A 116 12.37 16.58 2.20
N ILE A 117 12.67 15.62 1.33
CA ILE A 117 13.81 14.71 1.51
C ILE A 117 15.08 15.16 0.75
N GLY A 118 15.09 16.37 0.15
CA GLY A 118 16.18 16.83 -0.71
C GLY A 118 17.55 16.85 -0.04
N ARG A 119 17.61 17.13 1.26
CA ARG A 119 18.87 17.16 2.04
C ARG A 119 19.44 15.78 2.38
N PHE A 120 18.67 14.70 2.19
CA PHE A 120 19.12 13.34 2.48
C PHE A 120 19.72 12.69 1.24
N SER A 121 20.74 11.86 1.43
CA SER A 121 21.29 11.04 0.37
C SER A 121 20.35 9.88 -0.01
N GLU A 122 20.57 9.27 -1.18
CA GLU A 122 19.87 8.06 -1.57
C GLU A 122 20.13 6.92 -0.57
N ARG A 123 21.34 6.84 -0.01
CA ARG A 123 21.67 5.86 1.05
C ARG A 123 20.85 6.09 2.32
N GLN A 124 20.68 7.32 2.73
CA GLN A 124 19.82 7.60 3.90
C GLN A 124 18.36 7.24 3.64
N ILE A 125 17.86 7.45 2.42
CA ILE A 125 16.49 7.03 2.03
C ILE A 125 16.41 5.50 2.00
N PHE A 126 17.37 4.81 1.40
CA PHE A 126 17.46 3.36 1.42
C PHE A 126 17.46 2.81 2.87
N ASN A 127 18.33 3.34 3.73
CA ASN A 127 18.42 2.93 5.13
C ASN A 127 17.11 3.19 5.90
N ALA A 128 16.42 4.31 5.59
CA ALA A 128 15.12 4.61 6.19
C ALA A 128 14.07 3.54 5.81
N LEU A 129 14.03 3.14 4.55
CA LEU A 129 13.09 2.11 4.07
C LEU A 129 13.45 0.71 4.59
N ARG A 130 14.75 0.34 4.56
CA ARG A 130 15.23 -0.97 4.98
C ARG A 130 15.11 -1.19 6.49
N PHE A 131 15.45 -0.20 7.29
CA PHE A 131 15.57 -0.33 8.74
C PHE A 131 14.50 0.43 9.52
N GLY A 132 13.61 1.13 8.82
CA GLY A 132 12.56 1.93 9.43
C GLY A 132 13.07 3.17 10.16
N LEU A 133 14.28 3.64 9.87
CA LEU A 133 14.88 4.77 10.57
C LEU A 133 14.33 6.10 10.04
N ARG A 134 14.14 7.07 10.93
CA ARG A 134 13.73 8.43 10.53
C ARG A 134 14.87 9.08 9.73
N PRO A 135 14.61 9.62 8.54
CA PRO A 135 15.69 10.12 7.66
C PRO A 135 16.64 11.11 8.30
N GLY A 136 16.15 12.02 9.16
CA GLY A 136 16.97 13.02 9.85
C GLY A 136 18.00 12.45 10.83
N GLU A 137 17.86 11.19 11.22
CA GLU A 137 18.73 10.50 12.16
C GLU A 137 19.31 9.22 11.57
N THR A 138 19.12 9.03 10.29
CA THR A 138 19.59 7.87 9.53
C THR A 138 21.04 8.07 9.10
N PRO A 139 21.97 7.15 9.45
CA PRO A 139 23.35 7.24 8.99
C PRO A 139 23.46 7.23 7.47
N ASP A 140 24.39 8.04 6.95
CA ASP A 140 24.75 8.05 5.51
C ASP A 140 25.92 7.10 5.22
N VAL A 141 25.84 5.89 5.77
CA VAL A 141 26.80 4.81 5.59
C VAL A 141 26.06 3.48 5.48
N GLU A 142 26.76 2.46 5.02
CA GLU A 142 26.21 1.11 4.99
C GLU A 142 25.93 0.61 6.41
N ILE A 143 24.71 0.13 6.63
CA ILE A 143 24.29 -0.51 7.87
C ILE A 143 24.37 -2.03 7.69
N THR A 144 25.25 -2.68 8.45
CA THR A 144 25.50 -4.12 8.35
C THR A 144 24.88 -4.95 9.47
N SER A 145 24.12 -4.31 10.37
CA SER A 145 23.45 -4.97 11.50
C SER A 145 22.15 -4.22 11.82
N ASN A 146 21.18 -4.92 12.39
CA ASN A 146 19.97 -4.30 12.96
C ASN A 146 20.01 -4.23 14.51
N ILE A 147 21.18 -4.52 15.11
CA ILE A 147 21.38 -4.47 16.54
C ILE A 147 21.84 -3.06 16.94
N PRO A 148 21.14 -2.39 17.88
CA PRO A 148 21.52 -1.06 18.34
C PRO A 148 23.01 -0.94 18.72
N GLY A 149 23.69 0.05 18.12
CA GLY A 149 25.12 0.31 18.33
C GLY A 149 26.10 -0.63 17.62
N LYS A 150 25.63 -1.53 16.74
CA LYS A 150 26.47 -2.41 15.94
C LYS A 150 26.31 -2.18 14.45
N GLY A 151 27.38 -2.40 13.69
CA GLY A 151 27.35 -2.35 12.22
C GLY A 151 26.74 -1.05 11.65
N ASN A 152 27.09 0.09 12.23
CA ASN A 152 26.59 1.42 11.92
C ASN A 152 25.09 1.63 12.18
N PHE A 153 24.41 0.66 12.82
CA PHE A 153 23.03 0.88 13.25
C PHE A 153 23.02 1.80 14.48
N PRO A 154 22.14 2.81 14.54
CA PRO A 154 22.10 3.76 15.65
C PRO A 154 21.96 3.07 17.01
N ALA A 155 22.74 3.51 18.01
CA ALA A 155 22.62 2.98 19.38
C ALA A 155 21.26 3.29 20.03
N ARG A 156 20.62 4.39 19.60
CA ARG A 156 19.27 4.80 19.97
C ARG A 156 18.46 5.08 18.70
N PRO A 157 17.95 4.01 18.03
CA PRO A 157 17.25 4.19 16.77
C PRO A 157 15.93 4.92 16.98
N LYS A 158 15.64 5.89 16.13
CA LYS A 158 14.33 6.52 16.04
C LYS A 158 13.63 6.05 14.79
N TYR A 159 12.50 5.40 14.96
CA TYR A 159 11.78 4.74 13.89
C TYR A 159 10.76 5.65 13.22
N LEU A 160 10.46 5.33 11.96
CA LEU A 160 9.32 5.88 11.23
C LEU A 160 8.03 5.57 12.00
N ALA A 161 7.16 6.57 12.06
CA ALA A 161 5.88 6.41 12.74
C ALA A 161 4.97 5.44 11.96
N PRO A 162 4.20 4.56 12.64
CA PRO A 162 3.14 3.83 11.98
C PRO A 162 2.08 4.81 11.42
N PRO A 163 1.37 4.49 10.36
CA PRO A 163 1.31 3.20 9.67
C PRO A 163 2.31 3.04 8.53
N MET A 164 3.43 3.78 8.50
CA MET A 164 4.44 3.60 7.47
C MET A 164 4.88 2.13 7.41
N PRO A 165 4.64 1.40 6.31
CA PRO A 165 4.75 -0.07 6.32
C PRO A 165 6.19 -0.54 6.07
N TRP A 166 7.19 0.11 6.67
CA TRP A 166 8.59 -0.28 6.54
C TRP A 166 8.88 -1.72 7.02
N PRO A 167 8.12 -2.30 7.98
CA PRO A 167 8.35 -3.70 8.35
C PRO A 167 8.18 -4.65 7.18
N THR A 168 7.26 -4.36 6.27
CA THR A 168 7.03 -5.17 5.07
C THR A 168 8.06 -4.86 3.98
N TRP A 169 8.40 -3.59 3.80
CA TRP A 169 9.36 -3.16 2.77
C TRP A 169 10.80 -3.60 3.03
N ARG A 170 11.17 -3.83 4.29
CA ARG A 170 12.50 -4.39 4.61
C ARG A 170 12.76 -5.77 3.98
N HIS A 171 11.72 -6.45 3.48
CA HIS A 171 11.82 -7.72 2.78
C HIS A 171 11.96 -7.57 1.25
N MET A 172 11.86 -6.37 0.71
CA MET A 172 12.15 -6.10 -0.71
C MET A 172 13.63 -6.35 -1.02
N ALA A 173 13.95 -6.61 -2.27
CA ALA A 173 15.33 -6.65 -2.71
C ALA A 173 16.03 -5.30 -2.49
N ASP A 174 17.34 -5.30 -2.24
CA ASP A 174 18.10 -4.05 -2.07
C ASP A 174 17.97 -3.16 -3.30
N GLN A 175 18.00 -3.75 -4.49
CA GLN A 175 17.85 -3.01 -5.74
C GLN A 175 16.53 -2.25 -5.81
N ASP A 176 15.42 -2.86 -5.38
CA ASP A 176 14.10 -2.20 -5.38
C ASP A 176 14.07 -0.98 -4.47
N LEU A 177 14.70 -1.07 -3.30
CA LEU A 177 14.79 0.07 -2.37
C LEU A 177 15.71 1.17 -2.90
N TRP A 178 16.80 0.81 -3.60
CA TRP A 178 17.67 1.77 -4.30
C TRP A 178 16.92 2.45 -5.44
N ASP A 179 16.16 1.71 -6.23
CA ASP A 179 15.36 2.25 -7.33
C ASP A 179 14.31 3.25 -6.81
N ILE A 180 13.64 2.94 -5.69
CA ILE A 180 12.73 3.89 -5.02
C ILE A 180 13.49 5.16 -4.59
N ALA A 181 14.65 5.01 -3.95
CA ALA A 181 15.45 6.15 -3.49
C ALA A 181 15.90 7.02 -4.67
N ALA A 182 16.37 6.41 -5.75
CA ALA A 182 16.78 7.08 -6.98
C ALA A 182 15.62 7.87 -7.62
N TYR A 183 14.44 7.23 -7.80
CA TYR A 183 13.27 7.91 -8.34
C TYR A 183 12.87 9.12 -7.49
N LEU A 184 12.75 8.96 -6.18
CA LEU A 184 12.34 10.04 -5.27
C LEU A 184 13.34 11.21 -5.29
N LYS A 185 14.65 10.95 -5.43
CA LYS A 185 15.70 11.96 -5.40
C LYS A 185 15.92 12.65 -6.74
N ARG A 186 15.90 11.88 -7.81
CA ARG A 186 16.37 12.36 -9.12
C ARG A 186 15.24 12.72 -10.07
N ALA A 187 14.13 11.98 -10.04
CA ALA A 187 13.06 12.11 -11.02
C ALA A 187 11.84 12.91 -10.53
N VAL A 188 11.54 12.92 -9.23
CA VAL A 188 10.46 13.75 -8.69
C VAL A 188 10.90 15.22 -8.63
N LYS A 189 10.03 16.16 -9.00
CA LYS A 189 10.29 17.60 -8.86
C LYS A 189 10.11 18.04 -7.40
N PRO A 190 10.95 18.95 -6.90
CA PRO A 190 10.80 19.48 -5.55
C PRO A 190 9.51 20.30 -5.42
N VAL A 191 8.76 20.05 -4.35
CA VAL A 191 7.58 20.84 -3.97
C VAL A 191 7.85 21.39 -2.57
N LYS A 192 7.87 22.72 -2.43
CA LYS A 192 8.00 23.35 -1.11
C LYS A 192 6.66 23.30 -0.38
N HIS A 193 6.52 22.32 0.51
CA HIS A 193 5.34 22.14 1.33
C HIS A 193 5.72 21.65 2.72
N ARG A 194 5.46 22.47 3.76
CA ARG A 194 5.74 22.14 5.14
C ARG A 194 4.56 21.43 5.78
N VAL A 195 4.74 20.18 6.11
CA VAL A 195 3.79 19.40 6.91
C VAL A 195 4.09 19.64 8.40
N ALA A 196 3.06 19.91 9.20
CA ALA A 196 3.18 20.06 10.64
C ALA A 196 3.75 18.80 11.30
N ASP A 197 4.46 18.97 12.42
CA ASP A 197 5.07 17.84 13.12
C ASP A 197 4.00 16.88 13.68
N SER A 198 4.32 15.58 13.63
CA SER A 198 3.50 14.56 14.29
C SER A 198 3.50 14.79 15.79
N GLU A 199 2.39 14.50 16.46
CA GLU A 199 2.24 14.65 17.90
C GLU A 199 2.55 13.32 18.60
N GLY A 200 3.42 13.36 19.60
CA GLY A 200 3.83 12.21 20.40
C GLY A 200 5.34 11.97 20.40
N PRO A 201 5.88 11.32 21.44
CA PRO A 201 7.31 11.08 21.56
C PRO A 201 7.76 10.02 20.53
N PRO A 202 8.81 10.31 19.71
CA PRO A 202 9.31 9.37 18.71
C PRO A 202 9.74 8.01 19.27
N ASP A 203 10.14 7.95 20.52
CA ASP A 203 10.59 6.74 21.21
C ASP A 203 9.45 5.74 21.45
N PHE A 204 8.19 6.19 21.41
CA PHE A 204 7.02 5.33 21.50
C PHE A 204 6.98 4.29 20.37
N TRP A 205 7.39 4.68 19.17
CA TRP A 205 7.34 3.81 17.99
C TRP A 205 8.27 2.60 18.13
N ALA A 206 9.36 2.68 18.88
CA ALA A 206 10.25 1.56 19.12
C ALA A 206 9.52 0.40 19.81
N SER A 207 8.76 0.68 20.88
CA SER A 207 7.99 -0.35 21.58
C SER A 207 6.81 -0.89 20.79
N HIS A 208 6.21 -0.07 19.93
CA HIS A 208 5.15 -0.48 19.02
C HIS A 208 5.67 -1.51 18.00
N TRP A 209 6.81 -1.19 17.36
CA TRP A 209 7.38 -2.06 16.33
C TRP A 209 7.95 -3.36 16.88
N THR A 210 8.68 -3.32 17.99
CA THR A 210 9.29 -4.53 18.57
C THR A 210 8.28 -5.61 18.94
N LYS A 211 7.02 -5.26 19.13
CA LYS A 211 5.94 -6.20 19.46
C LYS A 211 5.22 -6.77 18.23
N ARG A 212 5.38 -6.17 17.07
CA ARG A 212 4.55 -6.46 15.89
C ARG A 212 5.32 -7.02 14.71
N ILE A 213 6.58 -6.61 14.53
CA ILE A 213 7.37 -7.03 13.38
C ILE A 213 7.91 -8.45 13.55
N GLY A 214 7.96 -9.19 12.45
CA GLY A 214 8.54 -10.53 12.39
C GLY A 214 10.07 -10.50 12.31
N SER A 215 10.65 -11.61 11.96
CA SER A 215 12.10 -11.71 11.70
C SER A 215 12.47 -11.13 10.32
N HIS A 216 13.72 -10.68 10.20
CA HIS A 216 14.30 -10.35 8.89
C HIS A 216 15.59 -11.18 8.70
N PRO A 217 15.72 -11.91 7.60
CA PRO A 217 14.72 -12.14 6.56
C PRO A 217 13.43 -12.79 7.07
N ALA A 218 12.38 -12.74 6.26
CA ALA A 218 11.13 -13.43 6.56
C ALA A 218 11.36 -14.93 6.76
N PRO A 219 10.54 -15.61 7.59
CA PRO A 219 10.66 -17.04 7.78
C PRO A 219 10.62 -17.79 6.45
N SER A 220 11.44 -18.85 6.34
CA SER A 220 11.50 -19.67 5.13
C SER A 220 10.12 -20.26 4.80
N PHE A 221 9.81 -20.35 3.51
CA PHE A 221 8.64 -21.07 3.04
C PHE A 221 8.91 -22.58 3.03
N PRO A 222 7.96 -23.42 3.45
CA PRO A 222 6.67 -23.05 4.04
C PRO A 222 6.73 -22.87 5.56
N THR A 223 5.97 -21.94 6.08
CA THR A 223 5.68 -21.80 7.53
C THR A 223 4.54 -22.73 7.95
N ALA A 224 4.17 -22.69 9.26
CA ALA A 224 3.01 -23.44 9.77
C ALA A 224 1.69 -23.07 9.09
N ASN A 225 1.56 -21.84 8.58
CA ASN A 225 0.37 -21.33 7.92
C ASN A 225 0.34 -21.61 6.41
N GLU A 226 1.41 -22.19 5.87
CA GLU A 226 1.62 -22.37 4.44
C GLU A 226 1.59 -23.84 4.02
N VAL A 227 1.36 -24.10 2.73
CA VAL A 227 1.23 -25.46 2.18
C VAL A 227 2.60 -25.99 1.75
N ALA A 228 3.10 -27.02 2.42
CA ALA A 228 4.42 -27.61 2.13
C ALA A 228 4.54 -28.11 0.67
N GLY A 229 3.48 -28.68 0.12
CA GLY A 229 3.45 -29.17 -1.28
C GLY A 229 3.61 -28.08 -2.33
N ALA A 230 3.45 -26.80 -1.99
CA ALA A 230 3.65 -25.66 -2.90
C ALA A 230 5.08 -25.11 -2.90
N SER A 231 6.01 -25.70 -2.16
CA SER A 231 7.39 -25.20 -2.02
C SER A 231 8.19 -25.19 -3.33
N GLY A 232 7.85 -26.04 -4.29
CA GLY A 232 8.44 -26.05 -5.64
C GLY A 232 7.70 -25.18 -6.68
N ASP A 233 6.67 -24.45 -6.29
CA ASP A 233 5.89 -23.58 -7.19
C ASP A 233 6.46 -22.15 -7.16
N ASP A 234 7.25 -21.81 -8.18
CA ASP A 234 7.87 -20.48 -8.29
C ASP A 234 6.83 -19.34 -8.33
N GLN A 235 5.65 -19.60 -8.88
CA GLN A 235 4.57 -18.62 -8.90
C GLN A 235 4.07 -18.31 -7.47
N VAL A 236 3.90 -19.35 -6.66
CA VAL A 236 3.51 -19.21 -5.25
C VAL A 236 4.61 -18.48 -4.45
N GLN A 237 5.88 -18.78 -4.72
CA GLN A 237 7.01 -18.12 -4.05
C GLN A 237 7.06 -16.62 -4.36
N ARG A 238 6.92 -16.24 -5.64
CA ARG A 238 6.85 -14.82 -6.02
C ARG A 238 5.63 -14.15 -5.43
N GLY A 239 4.47 -14.81 -5.44
CA GLY A 239 3.24 -14.31 -4.86
C GLY A 239 3.36 -14.05 -3.35
N ARG A 240 4.04 -14.95 -2.62
CA ARG A 240 4.35 -14.78 -1.20
C ARG A 240 5.15 -13.50 -0.94
N ALA A 241 6.22 -13.32 -1.70
CA ALA A 241 7.06 -12.12 -1.58
C ALA A 241 6.22 -10.86 -1.80
N LEU A 242 5.41 -10.83 -2.87
CA LEU A 242 4.52 -9.70 -3.18
C LEU A 242 3.50 -9.44 -2.06
N VAL A 243 2.89 -10.47 -1.48
CA VAL A 243 1.93 -10.33 -0.36
C VAL A 243 2.59 -9.71 0.87
N ILE A 244 3.85 -10.09 1.16
CA ILE A 244 4.64 -9.48 2.24
C ILE A 244 4.95 -8.02 1.90
N HIS A 245 5.54 -7.75 0.73
CA HIS A 245 5.99 -6.40 0.33
C HIS A 245 4.86 -5.37 0.23
N HIS A 246 3.67 -5.81 -0.22
CA HIS A 246 2.50 -4.93 -0.36
C HIS A 246 1.67 -4.84 0.92
N ALA A 247 2.25 -5.25 2.05
CA ALA A 247 1.66 -5.06 3.38
C ALA A 247 0.25 -5.67 3.56
N CYS A 248 -0.08 -6.75 2.85
CA CYS A 248 -1.40 -7.39 2.99
C CYS A 248 -1.65 -7.81 4.43
N GLY A 249 -0.62 -8.31 5.12
CA GLY A 249 -0.71 -8.75 6.52
C GLY A 249 -0.94 -7.63 7.53
N ASP A 250 -0.63 -6.37 7.20
CA ASP A 250 -0.85 -5.24 8.12
C ASP A 250 -2.34 -5.07 8.44
N CYS A 251 -3.19 -5.28 7.44
CA CYS A 251 -4.64 -5.22 7.59
C CYS A 251 -5.25 -6.61 7.80
N HIS A 252 -4.79 -7.61 7.03
CA HIS A 252 -5.38 -8.94 7.01
C HIS A 252 -4.79 -9.91 8.04
N GLY A 253 -3.87 -9.47 8.90
CA GLY A 253 -3.29 -10.19 10.02
C GLY A 253 -1.88 -10.72 9.76
N GLY A 254 -1.02 -10.60 10.78
CA GLY A 254 0.35 -11.11 10.78
C GLY A 254 1.43 -10.10 10.43
N VAL A 255 1.08 -8.88 10.01
CA VAL A 255 2.02 -7.81 9.61
C VAL A 255 2.94 -8.30 8.48
N ASP A 256 4.21 -8.53 8.74
CA ASP A 256 5.22 -9.04 7.79
C ASP A 256 5.67 -10.49 8.09
N ASN A 257 4.95 -11.18 8.96
CA ASN A 257 5.35 -12.48 9.47
C ASN A 257 4.40 -13.62 9.06
N PRO A 258 4.71 -14.39 8.01
CA PRO A 258 3.93 -15.56 7.61
C PRO A 258 3.82 -16.66 8.66
N SER A 259 4.68 -16.66 9.71
CA SER A 259 4.58 -17.59 10.83
C SER A 259 3.66 -17.11 11.96
N ALA A 260 3.18 -15.86 11.88
CA ALA A 260 2.32 -15.31 12.92
C ALA A 260 0.99 -16.06 13.00
N ASP A 261 0.49 -16.23 14.21
CA ASP A 261 -0.87 -16.71 14.40
C ASP A 261 -1.87 -15.73 13.76
N GLY A 262 -2.70 -16.24 12.85
CA GLY A 262 -3.65 -15.44 12.08
C GLY A 262 -3.09 -14.74 10.85
N TRP A 263 -1.99 -15.22 10.30
CA TRP A 263 -1.50 -14.75 9.01
C TRP A 263 -2.61 -14.77 7.96
N LEU A 264 -2.97 -13.58 7.47
CA LEU A 264 -3.98 -13.32 6.44
C LEU A 264 -5.41 -13.80 6.75
N VAL A 265 -5.72 -14.04 8.02
CA VAL A 265 -7.04 -14.58 8.47
C VAL A 265 -8.12 -13.49 8.55
N GLY A 266 -7.74 -12.22 8.44
CA GLY A 266 -8.64 -11.08 8.57
C GLY A 266 -8.88 -10.63 10.01
N ALA A 267 -9.81 -9.71 10.18
CA ALA A 267 -10.20 -9.19 11.49
C ALA A 267 -10.69 -10.33 12.41
N ARG A 268 -10.19 -10.35 13.65
CA ARG A 268 -10.50 -11.39 14.65
C ARG A 268 -11.44 -10.92 15.75
N THR A 269 -11.51 -9.61 15.95
CA THR A 269 -12.33 -9.01 17.00
C THR A 269 -13.29 -7.98 16.41
N GLU A 270 -14.29 -7.62 17.18
CA GLU A 270 -15.25 -6.58 16.78
C GLU A 270 -14.59 -5.20 16.66
N THR A 271 -13.47 -4.99 17.35
CA THR A 271 -12.72 -3.74 17.37
C THR A 271 -11.68 -3.64 16.27
N ASP A 272 -11.39 -4.74 15.54
CA ASP A 272 -10.50 -4.74 14.39
C ASP A 272 -11.16 -4.10 13.17
N THR A 273 -11.38 -2.80 13.23
CA THR A 273 -12.16 -2.04 12.26
C THR A 273 -11.40 -0.90 11.65
N PHE A 274 -11.77 -0.55 10.42
CA PHE A 274 -11.44 0.71 9.79
C PHE A 274 -12.72 1.54 9.69
N GLN A 275 -12.67 2.76 10.18
CA GLN A 275 -13.80 3.67 10.07
C GLN A 275 -13.48 4.75 9.01
N ILE A 276 -14.33 4.97 8.07
CA ILE A 276 -14.16 5.93 6.97
C ILE A 276 -15.44 6.76 6.90
N GLY A 277 -15.38 7.96 7.44
CA GLY A 277 -16.59 8.72 7.69
C GLY A 277 -17.58 7.92 8.55
N PRO A 278 -18.83 7.77 8.12
CA PRO A 278 -19.85 6.98 8.86
C PRO A 278 -19.69 5.46 8.70
N LEU A 279 -18.71 4.99 7.93
CA LEU A 279 -18.62 3.59 7.51
C LEU A 279 -17.61 2.84 8.35
N VAL A 280 -17.97 1.62 8.74
CA VAL A 280 -17.10 0.70 9.46
C VAL A 280 -16.86 -0.52 8.58
N THR A 281 -15.60 -0.75 8.22
CA THR A 281 -15.18 -1.91 7.44
C THR A 281 -14.15 -2.75 8.20
N ARG A 282 -13.97 -3.98 7.77
CA ARG A 282 -13.06 -4.95 8.38
C ARG A 282 -12.32 -5.72 7.30
N ALA A 283 -11.03 -5.94 7.52
CA ALA A 283 -10.22 -6.75 6.63
C ALA A 283 -10.75 -8.20 6.62
N ARG A 284 -10.98 -8.75 5.42
CA ARG A 284 -11.54 -10.07 5.21
C ARG A 284 -10.49 -11.16 5.32
N ASN A 285 -10.94 -12.39 5.56
CA ASN A 285 -10.14 -13.59 5.51
C ASN A 285 -9.65 -13.85 4.07
N LEU A 286 -8.34 -13.83 3.87
CA LEU A 286 -7.69 -14.07 2.56
C LEU A 286 -7.24 -15.53 2.41
N THR A 287 -7.38 -16.38 3.44
CA THR A 287 -7.02 -17.80 3.31
C THR A 287 -8.00 -18.54 2.39
N PRO A 288 -7.60 -19.70 1.81
CA PRO A 288 -8.44 -20.45 0.89
C PRO A 288 -9.53 -21.27 1.61
N ASP A 289 -10.06 -20.77 2.74
CA ASP A 289 -11.23 -21.37 3.39
C ASP A 289 -12.49 -21.21 2.53
N LEU A 290 -13.22 -22.29 2.32
CA LEU A 290 -14.37 -22.32 1.41
C LEU A 290 -15.59 -21.54 1.92
N GLU A 291 -15.75 -21.42 3.24
CA GLU A 291 -16.92 -20.75 3.84
C GLU A 291 -16.64 -19.27 4.13
N THR A 292 -15.47 -18.98 4.68
CA THR A 292 -15.18 -17.67 5.28
C THR A 292 -14.09 -16.89 4.57
N GLY A 293 -13.33 -17.54 3.68
CA GLY A 293 -12.20 -16.96 2.97
C GLY A 293 -12.37 -16.92 1.45
N LEU A 294 -11.23 -16.98 0.75
CA LEU A 294 -11.18 -16.91 -0.70
C LEU A 294 -11.36 -18.27 -1.40
N GLY A 295 -11.59 -19.36 -0.66
CA GLY A 295 -11.61 -20.71 -1.21
C GLY A 295 -12.62 -20.93 -2.34
N LYS A 296 -13.78 -20.26 -2.30
CA LYS A 296 -14.81 -20.33 -3.34
C LYS A 296 -14.53 -19.53 -4.61
N PHE A 297 -13.54 -18.64 -4.59
CA PHE A 297 -13.19 -17.81 -5.75
C PHE A 297 -12.03 -18.42 -6.53
N THR A 298 -12.03 -18.23 -7.85
CA THR A 298 -10.93 -18.64 -8.71
C THR A 298 -9.75 -17.67 -8.63
N GLU A 299 -8.56 -18.09 -9.09
CA GLU A 299 -7.41 -17.18 -9.20
C GLU A 299 -7.71 -16.01 -10.14
N ARG A 300 -8.53 -16.23 -11.20
CA ARG A 300 -8.95 -15.16 -12.10
C ARG A 300 -9.85 -14.13 -11.40
N GLN A 301 -10.78 -14.56 -10.58
CA GLN A 301 -11.60 -13.64 -9.78
C GLN A 301 -10.76 -12.83 -8.80
N ILE A 302 -9.75 -13.43 -8.16
CA ILE A 302 -8.82 -12.72 -7.27
C ILE A 302 -7.99 -11.72 -8.07
N PHE A 303 -7.46 -12.12 -9.23
CA PHE A 303 -6.77 -11.22 -10.14
C PHE A 303 -7.65 -10.02 -10.53
N ASN A 304 -8.86 -10.27 -11.00
CA ASN A 304 -9.81 -9.23 -11.40
C ASN A 304 -10.17 -8.29 -10.22
N ALA A 305 -10.32 -8.84 -9.01
CA ALA A 305 -10.56 -8.05 -7.81
C ALA A 305 -9.41 -7.07 -7.53
N LEU A 306 -8.18 -7.52 -7.64
CA LEU A 306 -6.99 -6.67 -7.42
C LEU A 306 -6.78 -5.66 -8.55
N ARG A 307 -6.96 -6.08 -9.80
CA ARG A 307 -6.77 -5.22 -10.99
C ARG A 307 -7.81 -4.12 -11.08
N TYR A 308 -9.07 -4.45 -10.84
CA TYR A 308 -10.21 -3.57 -11.10
C TYR A 308 -10.88 -3.07 -9.82
N GLY A 309 -10.40 -3.48 -8.65
CA GLY A 309 -10.99 -3.10 -7.37
C GLY A 309 -12.34 -3.74 -7.09
N LEU A 310 -12.72 -4.79 -7.80
CA LEU A 310 -14.04 -5.40 -7.65
C LEU A 310 -14.13 -6.27 -6.39
N SER A 311 -15.24 -6.19 -5.69
CA SER A 311 -15.54 -7.13 -4.59
C SER A 311 -15.56 -8.57 -5.12
N PRO A 312 -14.84 -9.53 -4.53
CA PRO A 312 -14.74 -10.89 -5.07
C PRO A 312 -16.08 -11.56 -5.34
N SER A 313 -17.09 -11.31 -4.50
CA SER A 313 -18.45 -11.87 -4.67
C SER A 313 -19.21 -11.32 -5.89
N ALA A 314 -18.75 -10.20 -6.46
CA ALA A 314 -19.34 -9.56 -7.64
C ALA A 314 -18.37 -9.53 -8.83
N THR A 315 -17.26 -10.26 -8.72
CA THR A 315 -16.19 -10.28 -9.73
C THR A 315 -16.42 -11.40 -10.75
N PRO A 316 -16.48 -11.08 -12.06
CA PRO A 316 -16.60 -12.09 -13.11
C PRO A 316 -15.40 -13.04 -13.14
N ASP A 317 -15.67 -14.33 -13.42
CA ASP A 317 -14.62 -15.34 -13.66
C ASP A 317 -14.27 -15.47 -15.14
N VAL A 318 -14.10 -14.32 -15.80
CA VAL A 318 -13.73 -14.21 -17.21
C VAL A 318 -12.72 -13.07 -17.39
N GLU A 319 -12.08 -13.02 -18.52
CA GLU A 319 -11.20 -11.90 -18.87
C GLU A 319 -12.01 -10.59 -18.99
N ILE A 320 -11.56 -9.56 -18.30
CA ILE A 320 -12.12 -8.21 -18.40
C ILE A 320 -11.25 -7.41 -19.37
N THR A 321 -11.84 -6.92 -20.45
CA THR A 321 -11.14 -6.19 -21.52
C THR A 321 -11.45 -4.70 -21.55
N SER A 322 -12.32 -4.21 -20.67
CA SER A 322 -12.69 -2.80 -20.54
C SER A 322 -12.95 -2.47 -19.07
N MET A 323 -12.80 -1.22 -18.69
CA MET A 323 -13.23 -0.69 -17.38
C MET A 323 -14.55 0.08 -17.47
N THR A 324 -15.15 0.13 -18.65
CA THR A 324 -16.46 0.78 -18.83
C THR A 324 -17.58 -0.13 -18.34
N PRO A 325 -18.42 0.33 -17.39
CA PRO A 325 -19.55 -0.45 -16.90
C PRO A 325 -20.40 -1.06 -18.03
N GLY A 326 -20.62 -2.37 -17.97
CA GLY A 326 -21.37 -3.11 -18.97
C GLY A 326 -20.65 -3.44 -20.27
N SER A 327 -19.35 -3.13 -20.39
CA SER A 327 -18.53 -3.41 -21.57
C SER A 327 -17.36 -4.33 -21.24
N GLY A 328 -16.93 -5.16 -22.20
CA GLY A 328 -15.73 -6.00 -22.07
C GLY A 328 -15.71 -6.89 -20.83
N ASN A 329 -16.86 -7.44 -20.46
CA ASN A 329 -17.08 -8.26 -19.27
C ASN A 329 -16.93 -7.50 -17.92
N PHE A 330 -16.78 -6.17 -17.94
CA PHE A 330 -16.83 -5.38 -16.72
C PHE A 330 -18.28 -5.27 -16.23
N PRO A 331 -18.55 -5.46 -14.93
CA PRO A 331 -19.92 -5.41 -14.42
C PRO A 331 -20.63 -4.10 -14.78
N ALA A 332 -21.90 -4.19 -15.19
CA ALA A 332 -22.71 -3.00 -15.45
C ALA A 332 -22.96 -2.16 -14.18
N GLN A 333 -23.00 -2.83 -13.04
CA GLN A 333 -23.07 -2.22 -11.70
C GLN A 333 -21.91 -2.76 -10.86
N PRO A 334 -20.70 -2.18 -10.98
CA PRO A 334 -19.54 -2.65 -10.26
C PRO A 334 -19.68 -2.43 -8.75
N ARG A 335 -19.32 -3.44 -7.98
CA ARG A 335 -19.18 -3.34 -6.53
C ARG A 335 -17.69 -3.33 -6.19
N TYR A 336 -17.23 -2.25 -5.61
CA TYR A 336 -15.81 -2.07 -5.34
C TYR A 336 -15.40 -2.59 -3.96
N LEU A 337 -14.12 -2.91 -3.83
CA LEU A 337 -13.46 -3.14 -2.55
C LEU A 337 -13.56 -1.89 -1.70
N ALA A 338 -13.88 -2.07 -0.42
CA ALA A 338 -13.98 -0.94 0.51
C ALA A 338 -12.61 -0.30 0.75
N PRO A 339 -12.50 1.03 0.83
CA PRO A 339 -11.30 1.65 1.35
C PRO A 339 -11.08 1.20 2.82
N PRO A 340 -9.85 1.14 3.33
CA PRO A 340 -8.61 1.67 2.74
C PRO A 340 -7.85 0.69 1.84
N MET A 341 -8.49 -0.36 1.30
CA MET A 341 -7.85 -1.31 0.40
C MET A 341 -7.18 -0.58 -0.78
N PRO A 342 -5.84 -0.61 -0.94
CA PRO A 342 -5.14 0.25 -1.88
C PRO A 342 -5.11 -0.33 -3.31
N TRP A 343 -6.20 -0.92 -3.78
CA TRP A 343 -6.30 -1.47 -5.13
C TRP A 343 -6.03 -0.42 -6.23
N PRO A 344 -6.30 0.90 -6.02
CA PRO A 344 -5.93 1.89 -7.02
C PRO A 344 -4.44 1.96 -7.31
N ALA A 345 -3.59 1.60 -6.35
CA ALA A 345 -2.16 1.43 -6.57
C ALA A 345 -1.85 0.07 -7.22
N TRP A 346 -2.43 -1.01 -6.69
CA TRP A 346 -2.11 -2.37 -7.15
C TRP A 346 -2.55 -2.65 -8.58
N ARG A 347 -3.54 -1.94 -9.13
CA ARG A 347 -3.90 -2.04 -10.54
C ARG A 347 -2.74 -1.72 -11.49
N HIS A 348 -1.68 -1.04 -11.01
CA HIS A 348 -0.47 -0.75 -11.78
C HIS A 348 0.60 -1.85 -11.70
N MET A 349 0.42 -2.88 -10.88
CA MET A 349 1.24 -4.08 -10.92
C MET A 349 1.11 -4.78 -12.27
N THR A 350 2.13 -5.53 -12.68
CA THR A 350 2.03 -6.35 -13.90
C THR A 350 0.98 -7.44 -13.73
N ASP A 351 0.47 -7.95 -14.85
CA ASP A 351 -0.46 -9.10 -14.84
C ASP A 351 0.17 -10.32 -14.15
N GLN A 352 1.47 -10.55 -14.39
CA GLN A 352 2.18 -11.64 -13.76
C GLN A 352 2.22 -11.50 -12.24
N GLN A 353 2.54 -10.31 -11.73
CA GLN A 353 2.56 -10.05 -10.29
C GLN A 353 1.19 -10.29 -9.64
N LEU A 354 0.11 -9.82 -10.25
CA LEU A 354 -1.24 -10.05 -9.73
C LEU A 354 -1.66 -11.52 -9.78
N ARG A 355 -1.25 -12.26 -10.82
CA ARG A 355 -1.45 -13.71 -10.90
C ARG A 355 -0.62 -14.45 -9.84
N ASP A 356 0.60 -14.01 -9.57
CA ASP A 356 1.45 -14.58 -8.54
C ASP A 356 0.82 -14.38 -7.14
N VAL A 357 0.29 -13.18 -6.85
CA VAL A 357 -0.47 -12.92 -5.62
C VAL A 357 -1.69 -13.85 -5.52
N ALA A 358 -2.48 -13.97 -6.58
CA ALA A 358 -3.66 -14.85 -6.60
C ALA A 358 -3.27 -16.31 -6.35
N ALA A 359 -2.20 -16.77 -6.97
CA ALA A 359 -1.66 -18.12 -6.78
C ALA A 359 -1.24 -18.40 -5.34
N TYR A 360 -0.51 -17.49 -4.71
CA TYR A 360 -0.14 -17.65 -3.30
C TYR A 360 -1.36 -17.71 -2.39
N LEU A 361 -2.33 -16.81 -2.56
CA LEU A 361 -3.54 -16.79 -1.74
C LEU A 361 -4.39 -18.06 -1.89
N LYS A 362 -4.38 -18.68 -3.08
CA LYS A 362 -5.15 -19.90 -3.36
C LYS A 362 -4.42 -21.20 -3.04
N ARG A 363 -3.13 -21.29 -3.32
CA ARG A 363 -2.36 -22.54 -3.32
C ARG A 363 -1.26 -22.55 -2.26
N GLY A 364 -0.78 -21.38 -1.84
CA GLY A 364 0.33 -21.24 -0.90
C GLY A 364 -0.10 -21.27 0.57
N LEU A 365 -1.35 -20.94 0.87
CA LEU A 365 -1.88 -20.82 2.22
C LEU A 365 -2.71 -22.03 2.64
N LYS A 366 -2.66 -22.38 3.94
CA LYS A 366 -3.63 -23.32 4.53
C LYS A 366 -4.97 -22.63 4.78
N PRO A 367 -6.11 -23.34 4.61
CA PRO A 367 -7.41 -22.77 4.92
C PRO A 367 -7.56 -22.59 6.45
N VAL A 368 -8.00 -21.41 6.85
CA VAL A 368 -8.33 -21.08 8.25
C VAL A 368 -9.73 -20.52 8.31
N LYS A 369 -10.61 -21.16 9.07
CA LYS A 369 -11.99 -20.71 9.25
C LYS A 369 -12.01 -19.50 10.19
N ASN A 370 -12.33 -18.32 9.66
CA ASN A 370 -12.58 -17.11 10.45
C ASN A 370 -13.68 -16.27 9.78
N LYS A 371 -14.86 -16.26 10.40
CA LYS A 371 -15.98 -15.46 9.92
C LYS A 371 -15.85 -14.02 10.39
N VAL A 372 -15.35 -13.17 9.52
CA VAL A 372 -15.28 -11.72 9.78
C VAL A 372 -16.68 -11.11 9.73
N ILE A 373 -16.99 -10.29 10.73
CA ILE A 373 -18.26 -9.53 10.80
C ILE A 373 -18.37 -8.61 9.58
N ASP A 374 -19.57 -8.53 9.01
CA ASP A 374 -19.80 -7.72 7.81
C ASP A 374 -19.56 -6.23 8.06
N SER A 375 -19.09 -5.56 7.02
CA SER A 375 -18.96 -4.11 7.02
C SER A 375 -20.35 -3.48 7.16
N GLN A 376 -20.41 -2.37 7.89
CA GLN A 376 -21.65 -1.63 8.07
C GLN A 376 -21.77 -0.61 6.93
N HIS A 377 -22.93 -0.51 6.34
CA HIS A 377 -23.33 0.30 5.17
C HIS A 377 -23.13 -0.33 3.80
N PRO A 378 -23.94 0.07 2.82
CA PRO A 378 -23.98 -0.58 1.51
C PRO A 378 -22.69 -0.38 0.70
N PRO A 379 -22.27 -1.41 -0.04
CA PRO A 379 -21.07 -1.36 -0.88
C PRO A 379 -21.11 -0.28 -1.97
N ASP A 380 -22.29 0.19 -2.34
CA ASP A 380 -22.47 1.18 -3.40
C ASP A 380 -21.92 2.57 -3.03
N PHE A 381 -21.72 2.85 -1.75
CA PHE A 381 -21.07 4.07 -1.28
C PHE A 381 -19.65 4.21 -1.84
N TRP A 382 -18.92 3.10 -1.95
CA TRP A 382 -17.54 3.13 -2.40
C TRP A 382 -17.38 3.62 -3.85
N ALA A 383 -18.39 3.44 -4.69
CA ALA A 383 -18.34 3.86 -6.08
C ALA A 383 -18.10 5.37 -6.23
N SER A 384 -18.75 6.18 -5.38
CA SER A 384 -18.55 7.64 -5.40
C SER A 384 -17.17 8.09 -4.91
N THR A 385 -16.48 7.23 -4.14
CA THR A 385 -15.12 7.50 -3.66
C THR A 385 -14.07 7.23 -4.73
N TYR A 386 -14.34 6.32 -5.66
CA TYR A 386 -13.38 5.89 -6.67
C TYR A 386 -13.56 6.59 -8.01
N THR A 387 -13.61 7.92 -7.99
CA THR A 387 -13.62 8.74 -9.21
C THR A 387 -12.22 8.77 -9.86
N ILE A 388 -12.14 9.05 -11.14
CA ILE A 388 -10.88 9.18 -11.86
C ILE A 388 -9.96 10.25 -11.21
N GLN A 389 -10.55 11.30 -10.63
CA GLN A 389 -9.81 12.36 -9.93
C GLN A 389 -9.17 11.84 -8.64
N ALA A 390 -9.81 10.88 -7.96
CA ALA A 390 -9.29 10.30 -6.71
C ALA A 390 -8.25 9.20 -6.95
N ILE A 391 -8.48 8.34 -7.94
CA ILE A 391 -7.64 7.16 -8.17
C ILE A 391 -6.66 7.31 -9.33
N GLY A 392 -6.75 8.38 -10.12
CA GLY A 392 -5.93 8.62 -11.30
C GLY A 392 -6.31 7.76 -12.53
N PRO A 393 -5.64 7.95 -13.66
CA PRO A 393 -5.86 7.17 -14.87
C PRO A 393 -5.30 5.74 -14.77
N TYR A 394 -5.79 4.85 -15.62
CA TYR A 394 -5.19 3.54 -15.88
C TYR A 394 -5.09 3.28 -17.39
N PRO A 395 -3.89 2.99 -17.89
CA PRO A 395 -2.60 2.97 -17.20
C PRO A 395 -2.25 4.33 -16.56
N ALA A 396 -1.24 4.34 -15.67
CA ALA A 396 -0.78 5.57 -15.04
C ALA A 396 -0.33 6.59 -16.09
N SER A 397 -0.43 7.88 -15.75
CA SER A 397 0.05 8.97 -16.59
C SER A 397 1.49 8.70 -17.07
N PRO A 398 1.82 8.90 -18.36
CA PRO A 398 3.16 8.65 -18.91
C PRO A 398 4.23 9.45 -18.16
N PHE A 399 5.43 8.86 -18.04
CA PHE A 399 6.60 9.56 -17.52
C PHE A 399 7.25 10.40 -18.63
N PRO A 400 7.77 11.59 -18.34
CA PRO A 400 7.59 12.35 -17.10
C PRO A 400 6.25 13.13 -17.08
N THR A 401 5.59 13.17 -15.92
CA THR A 401 4.43 14.04 -15.69
C THR A 401 4.84 15.47 -15.33
N ALA A 402 3.86 16.34 -15.05
CA ALA A 402 4.13 17.69 -14.56
C ALA A 402 4.97 17.71 -13.25
N ASN A 403 4.87 16.67 -12.42
CA ASN A 403 5.59 16.54 -11.14
C ASN A 403 6.89 15.74 -11.26
N GLU A 404 7.25 15.32 -12.45
CA GLU A 404 8.42 14.49 -12.72
C GLU A 404 9.35 15.18 -13.70
N LYS A 405 10.60 14.75 -13.74
CA LYS A 405 11.63 15.19 -14.68
C LYS A 405 12.50 14.01 -15.09
N VAL A 406 13.04 14.07 -16.29
CA VAL A 406 14.13 13.18 -16.70
C VAL A 406 15.39 13.62 -15.95
N PRO A 407 16.10 12.73 -15.24
CA PRO A 407 17.36 13.05 -14.54
C PRO A 407 18.47 13.55 -15.43
#